data_e9ff8366c34a60e00d6305a0f79dd7c9
#
_entry.id   e9ff8366c34a60e00d6305a0f79dd7c9
#
_cell.length_a   1.000
_cell.length_b   1.000
_cell.length_c   1.000
_cell.angle_alpha   90.00
_cell.angle_beta   90.00
_cell.angle_gamma   90.00
#
_symmetry.space_group_name_H-M   'P 1'
#
loop_
_entity.id
_entity.type
_entity.pdbx_description
1 polymer ?
#
loop_
_entity_poly.entity_id
_entity_poly.type
_entity_poly.pdbx_seq_one_letter_code
_entity_poly.pdbx_strand_id
1 'polypeptide(L)'
;MAVLGAGPMGGGVAQVAAYNGIRVRMKDIHHEAVAGGLAHARSVFDGAVRRRSLRKRDADARMGLISGGVDDAGVGSADLVVEAVVERMAVKRAVLREVEGVVGPDAVIATNTSSLSVDEMAAALERPERFAGMHFFNPVHRMPLVEVVKGAATDADTVETVAALAVRLGKVPVVTRDAPGFLVNRVLGPCLNEAGHLLSEGWDALAVDRAWKRFGMPMGPFRLIDEIGIDVMSHAGEAMAQQFGERMAPAAALVALAISGRPGRKGNKGFYRYEGGREKGFDQTVYADMKLSGTRSTPDQPGGGGIWKAGPISGSEP
;
A
#
# COMPACT_ATOMS: atom_id res chain seq x y z
N MET A 1 -6.21 19.39 9.83
CA MET A 1 -5.92 17.97 9.68
C MET A 1 -4.58 17.61 10.34
N ALA A 2 -4.47 16.44 10.95
CA ALA A 2 -3.17 15.94 11.46
C ALA A 2 -2.80 14.62 10.75
N VAL A 3 -1.48 14.36 10.67
CA VAL A 3 -0.91 13.11 10.16
C VAL A 3 0.06 12.57 11.19
N LEU A 4 -0.17 11.36 11.69
CA LEU A 4 0.67 10.66 12.64
C LEU A 4 1.54 9.64 11.92
N GLY A 5 2.85 9.76 12.10
CA GLY A 5 3.85 9.05 11.31
C GLY A 5 4.36 9.90 10.15
N ALA A 6 5.66 10.16 10.13
CA ALA A 6 6.34 10.98 9.12
C ALA A 6 7.14 10.13 8.10
N GLY A 7 6.80 8.84 7.98
CA GLY A 7 7.35 7.96 6.96
C GLY A 7 6.91 8.34 5.54
N PRO A 8 7.30 7.53 4.52
CA PRO A 8 6.95 7.81 3.12
C PRO A 8 5.46 7.99 2.87
N MET A 9 4.61 7.21 3.55
CA MET A 9 3.14 7.34 3.41
C MET A 9 2.63 8.60 4.07
N GLY A 10 2.99 8.87 5.35
CA GLY A 10 2.56 10.07 6.06
C GLY A 10 3.04 11.36 5.39
N GLY A 11 4.31 11.40 4.97
CA GLY A 11 4.84 12.53 4.19
C GLY A 11 4.11 12.73 2.85
N GLY A 12 3.73 11.63 2.18
CA GLY A 12 2.93 11.65 0.95
C GLY A 12 1.50 12.15 1.18
N VAL A 13 0.83 11.69 2.25
CA VAL A 13 -0.51 12.14 2.64
C VAL A 13 -0.49 13.63 2.99
N ALA A 14 0.48 14.06 3.80
CA ALA A 14 0.65 15.48 4.14
C ALA A 14 0.88 16.35 2.88
N GLN A 15 1.69 15.86 1.94
CA GLN A 15 1.94 16.56 0.68
C GLN A 15 0.68 16.71 -0.16
N VAL A 16 -0.12 15.63 -0.32
CA VAL A 16 -1.35 15.68 -1.12
C VAL A 16 -2.39 16.59 -0.45
N ALA A 17 -2.51 16.56 0.88
CA ALA A 17 -3.37 17.45 1.63
C ALA A 17 -2.98 18.93 1.43
N ALA A 18 -1.70 19.27 1.59
CA ALA A 18 -1.20 20.62 1.37
C ALA A 18 -1.30 21.06 -0.10
N TYR A 19 -1.12 20.14 -1.05
CA TYR A 19 -1.34 20.39 -2.48
C TYR A 19 -2.78 20.88 -2.74
N ASN A 20 -3.76 20.37 -2.00
CA ASN A 20 -5.17 20.74 -2.09
C ASN A 20 -5.58 21.82 -1.09
N GLY A 21 -4.62 22.56 -0.52
CA GLY A 21 -4.89 23.74 0.33
C GLY A 21 -5.28 23.42 1.77
N ILE A 22 -5.06 22.19 2.24
CA ILE A 22 -5.35 21.78 3.61
C ILE A 22 -4.11 22.00 4.47
N ARG A 23 -4.27 22.67 5.64
CA ARG A 23 -3.22 22.78 6.64
C ARG A 23 -3.00 21.43 7.32
N VAL A 24 -1.74 21.01 7.46
CA VAL A 24 -1.37 19.72 8.03
C VAL A 24 -0.37 19.92 9.18
N ARG A 25 -0.69 19.33 10.32
CA ARG A 25 0.26 19.05 11.38
C ARG A 25 0.73 17.61 11.26
N MET A 26 2.02 17.40 10.99
CA MET A 26 2.66 16.09 10.93
C MET A 26 3.40 15.82 12.24
N LYS A 27 3.11 14.68 12.88
CA LYS A 27 3.76 14.25 14.14
C LYS A 27 4.48 12.93 13.94
N ASP A 28 5.67 12.81 14.50
CA ASP A 28 6.37 11.54 14.69
C ASP A 28 7.10 11.55 16.02
N ILE A 29 7.61 10.41 16.47
CA ILE A 29 8.31 10.28 17.75
C ILE A 29 9.75 10.83 17.70
N HIS A 30 10.34 11.01 16.51
CA HIS A 30 11.70 11.48 16.31
C HIS A 30 11.75 12.68 15.37
N HIS A 31 12.57 13.67 15.71
CA HIS A 31 12.81 14.86 14.86
C HIS A 31 13.34 14.48 13.47
N GLU A 32 14.18 13.45 13.37
CA GLU A 32 14.74 12.95 12.11
C GLU A 32 13.65 12.39 11.20
N ALA A 33 12.66 11.66 11.76
CA ALA A 33 11.53 11.16 11.01
C ALA A 33 10.67 12.32 10.47
N VAL A 34 10.38 13.32 11.31
CA VAL A 34 9.66 14.54 10.90
C VAL A 34 10.40 15.26 9.78
N ALA A 35 11.73 15.48 9.94
CA ALA A 35 12.55 16.09 8.90
C ALA A 35 12.53 15.29 7.59
N GLY A 36 12.58 13.96 7.69
CA GLY A 36 12.45 13.04 6.54
C GLY A 36 11.11 13.17 5.81
N GLY A 37 10.01 13.22 6.56
CA GLY A 37 8.67 13.41 6.00
C GLY A 37 8.49 14.77 5.31
N LEU A 38 9.00 15.83 5.93
CA LEU A 38 9.03 17.17 5.32
C LEU A 38 9.89 17.22 4.05
N ALA A 39 11.07 16.59 4.07
CA ALA A 39 11.93 16.47 2.91
C ALA A 39 11.28 15.65 1.80
N HIS A 40 10.55 14.57 2.12
CA HIS A 40 9.78 13.80 1.15
C HIS A 40 8.70 14.67 0.51
N ALA A 41 7.87 15.37 1.29
CA ALA A 41 6.85 16.28 0.77
C ALA A 41 7.46 17.36 -0.15
N ARG A 42 8.58 17.97 0.27
CA ARG A 42 9.32 18.95 -0.54
C ARG A 42 9.78 18.34 -1.87
N SER A 43 10.34 17.13 -1.86
CA SER A 43 10.83 16.47 -3.07
C SER A 43 9.73 16.23 -4.11
N VAL A 44 8.50 15.92 -3.65
CA VAL A 44 7.33 15.74 -4.52
C VAL A 44 6.92 17.08 -5.15
N PHE A 45 6.89 18.17 -4.37
CA PHE A 45 6.62 19.52 -4.89
C PHE A 45 7.68 19.95 -5.90
N ASP A 46 8.96 19.77 -5.59
CA ASP A 46 10.06 20.09 -6.48
C ASP A 46 10.00 19.28 -7.78
N GLY A 47 9.58 18.02 -7.69
CA GLY A 47 9.29 17.17 -8.84
C GLY A 47 8.18 17.75 -9.73
N ALA A 48 7.12 18.30 -9.16
CA ALA A 48 6.05 18.96 -9.89
C ALA A 48 6.53 20.25 -10.56
N VAL A 49 7.37 21.02 -9.89
CA VAL A 49 8.00 22.22 -10.46
C VAL A 49 8.92 21.86 -11.64
N ARG A 50 9.78 20.85 -11.49
CA ARG A 50 10.66 20.38 -12.59
C ARG A 50 9.86 19.92 -13.81
N ARG A 51 8.70 19.28 -13.62
CA ARG A 51 7.79 18.88 -14.71
C ARG A 51 6.93 20.03 -15.22
N ARG A 52 7.09 21.25 -14.70
CA ARG A 52 6.30 22.44 -15.04
C ARG A 52 4.79 22.29 -14.82
N SER A 53 4.37 21.36 -13.97
CA SER A 53 2.96 21.17 -13.57
C SER A 53 2.56 22.05 -12.38
N LEU A 54 3.52 22.68 -11.71
CA LEU A 54 3.33 23.61 -10.61
C LEU A 54 4.38 24.72 -10.68
N ARG A 55 3.98 25.97 -10.43
CA ARG A 55 4.93 27.09 -10.30
C ARG A 55 5.66 27.02 -8.97
N LYS A 56 6.94 27.42 -8.94
CA LYS A 56 7.76 27.40 -7.71
C LYS A 56 7.08 28.14 -6.54
N ARG A 57 6.57 29.34 -6.79
CA ARG A 57 5.87 30.16 -5.77
C ARG A 57 4.68 29.39 -5.16
N ASP A 58 3.89 28.69 -5.99
CA ASP A 58 2.73 27.93 -5.53
C ASP A 58 3.15 26.67 -4.76
N ALA A 59 4.26 26.03 -5.16
CA ALA A 59 4.86 24.92 -4.43
C ALA A 59 5.35 25.35 -3.05
N ASP A 60 6.03 26.49 -2.96
CA ASP A 60 6.54 27.03 -1.69
C ASP A 60 5.38 27.44 -0.75
N ALA A 61 4.33 28.07 -1.28
CA ALA A 61 3.14 28.43 -0.52
C ALA A 61 2.42 27.17 0.04
N ARG A 62 2.27 26.14 -0.78
CA ARG A 62 1.66 24.87 -0.34
C ARG A 62 2.51 24.10 0.64
N MET A 63 3.83 24.08 0.47
CA MET A 63 4.73 23.47 1.44
C MET A 63 4.64 24.18 2.79
N GLY A 64 4.40 25.49 2.83
CA GLY A 64 4.16 26.27 4.03
C GLY A 64 2.88 25.90 4.81
N LEU A 65 1.99 25.07 4.22
CA LEU A 65 0.82 24.54 4.92
C LEU A 65 1.15 23.31 5.78
N ILE A 66 2.36 22.73 5.64
CA ILE A 66 2.78 21.57 6.42
C ILE A 66 3.69 22.04 7.56
N SER A 67 3.26 21.78 8.78
CA SER A 67 4.10 21.92 9.98
C SER A 67 4.44 20.53 10.54
N GLY A 68 5.59 20.39 11.18
CA GLY A 68 6.02 19.13 11.78
C GLY A 68 6.49 19.29 13.21
N GLY A 69 6.39 18.26 14.03
CA GLY A 69 6.89 18.21 15.39
C GLY A 69 6.78 16.84 16.02
N VAL A 70 7.30 16.72 17.23
CA VAL A 70 7.29 15.47 18.02
C VAL A 70 6.26 15.48 19.14
N ASP A 71 5.61 16.61 19.36
CA ASP A 71 4.58 16.84 20.36
C ASP A 71 3.18 16.95 19.75
N ASP A 72 2.16 17.03 20.61
CA ASP A 72 0.76 17.18 20.21
C ASP A 72 0.33 18.62 19.90
N ALA A 73 1.27 19.58 19.90
CA ALA A 73 0.95 20.96 19.58
C ALA A 73 0.29 21.06 18.19
N GLY A 74 -0.95 21.55 18.16
CA GLY A 74 -1.75 21.68 16.95
C GLY A 74 -2.45 20.39 16.46
N VAL A 75 -2.22 19.22 17.07
CA VAL A 75 -2.97 17.99 16.78
C VAL A 75 -4.40 18.09 17.32
N GLY A 76 -4.57 18.63 18.54
CA GLY A 76 -5.87 18.76 19.19
C GLY A 76 -6.89 19.65 18.45
N SER A 77 -6.43 20.51 17.54
CA SER A 77 -7.32 21.33 16.69
C SER A 77 -7.64 20.69 15.33
N ALA A 78 -7.28 19.43 15.12
CA ALA A 78 -7.55 18.73 13.86
C ALA A 78 -8.98 18.19 13.82
N ASP A 79 -9.72 18.49 12.77
CA ASP A 79 -11.03 17.91 12.51
C ASP A 79 -10.92 16.45 12.03
N LEU A 80 -9.75 16.09 11.45
CA LEU A 80 -9.47 14.73 10.99
C LEU A 80 -7.99 14.41 11.17
N VAL A 81 -7.74 13.22 11.69
CA VAL A 81 -6.40 12.64 11.85
C VAL A 81 -6.23 11.45 10.92
N VAL A 82 -5.08 11.37 10.23
CA VAL A 82 -4.68 10.17 9.49
C VAL A 82 -3.47 9.55 10.19
N GLU A 83 -3.64 8.35 10.72
CA GLU A 83 -2.57 7.56 11.29
C GLU A 83 -1.84 6.78 10.19
N ALA A 84 -0.53 6.93 10.09
CA ALA A 84 0.35 6.29 9.12
C ALA A 84 1.68 5.84 9.77
N VAL A 85 1.61 5.38 11.03
CA VAL A 85 2.76 4.83 11.75
C VAL A 85 3.09 3.40 11.31
N VAL A 86 4.10 2.78 11.92
CA VAL A 86 4.53 1.43 11.58
C VAL A 86 3.39 0.41 11.66
N GLU A 87 3.38 -0.56 10.73
CA GLU A 87 2.31 -1.54 10.55
C GLU A 87 2.37 -2.64 11.64
N ARG A 88 2.11 -2.24 12.87
CA ARG A 88 2.10 -3.10 14.07
C ARG A 88 0.90 -2.77 14.93
N MET A 89 -0.01 -3.74 15.11
CA MET A 89 -1.28 -3.56 15.83
C MET A 89 -1.11 -2.90 17.20
N ALA A 90 -0.17 -3.39 18.02
CA ALA A 90 0.06 -2.85 19.35
C ALA A 90 0.47 -1.36 19.34
N VAL A 91 1.32 -0.96 18.36
CA VAL A 91 1.76 0.43 18.20
C VAL A 91 0.59 1.30 17.75
N LYS A 92 -0.15 0.86 16.72
CA LYS A 92 -1.31 1.61 16.22
C LYS A 92 -2.36 1.82 17.30
N ARG A 93 -2.72 0.78 18.07
CA ARG A 93 -3.65 0.91 19.20
C ARG A 93 -3.18 1.91 20.26
N ALA A 94 -1.89 1.93 20.58
CA ALA A 94 -1.33 2.89 21.54
C ALA A 94 -1.44 4.33 21.03
N VAL A 95 -1.02 4.56 19.79
CA VAL A 95 -1.08 5.89 19.13
C VAL A 95 -2.52 6.37 18.95
N LEU A 96 -3.45 5.47 18.59
CA LEU A 96 -4.87 5.80 18.42
C LEU A 96 -5.52 6.24 19.74
N ARG A 97 -5.25 5.53 20.85
CA ARG A 97 -5.73 5.95 22.18
C ARG A 97 -5.15 7.30 22.61
N GLU A 98 -3.84 7.50 22.39
CA GLU A 98 -3.17 8.77 22.70
C GLU A 98 -3.83 9.92 21.94
N VAL A 99 -4.00 9.79 20.64
CA VAL A 99 -4.56 10.88 19.83
C VAL A 99 -6.04 11.12 20.10
N GLU A 100 -6.81 10.08 20.40
CA GLU A 100 -8.22 10.23 20.77
C GLU A 100 -8.41 11.09 22.04
N GLY A 101 -7.48 10.97 23.01
CA GLY A 101 -7.46 11.82 24.18
C GLY A 101 -7.05 13.27 23.93
N VAL A 102 -6.46 13.57 22.77
CA VAL A 102 -5.95 14.90 22.41
C VAL A 102 -6.93 15.66 21.51
N VAL A 103 -7.60 15.00 20.58
CA VAL A 103 -8.49 15.62 19.60
C VAL A 103 -9.88 15.89 20.16
N GLY A 104 -10.58 16.84 19.55
CA GLY A 104 -11.95 17.17 19.93
C GLY A 104 -12.92 15.99 19.74
N PRO A 105 -14.08 16.01 20.41
CA PRO A 105 -15.04 14.90 20.41
C PRO A 105 -15.62 14.59 19.02
N ASP A 106 -15.69 15.60 18.15
CA ASP A 106 -16.22 15.46 16.79
C ASP A 106 -15.17 15.10 15.76
N ALA A 107 -13.89 15.02 16.16
CA ALA A 107 -12.81 14.70 15.24
C ALA A 107 -12.90 13.24 14.74
N VAL A 108 -12.68 13.07 13.44
CA VAL A 108 -12.60 11.75 12.82
C VAL A 108 -11.16 11.27 12.85
N ILE A 109 -10.96 10.04 13.25
CA ILE A 109 -9.65 9.37 13.19
C ILE A 109 -9.67 8.32 12.08
N ALA A 110 -8.67 8.34 11.22
CA ALA A 110 -8.54 7.37 10.14
C ALA A 110 -7.17 6.68 10.20
N THR A 111 -7.10 5.41 9.87
CA THR A 111 -5.85 4.65 9.76
C THR A 111 -5.50 4.37 8.30
N ASN A 112 -4.22 4.51 7.94
CA ASN A 112 -3.71 4.17 6.61
C ASN A 112 -3.20 2.72 6.54
N THR A 113 -3.63 1.85 7.43
CA THR A 113 -3.24 0.43 7.38
C THR A 113 -3.56 -0.18 6.02
N SER A 114 -2.74 -1.13 5.58
CA SER A 114 -2.95 -1.90 4.34
C SER A 114 -3.48 -3.31 4.58
N SER A 115 -3.37 -3.82 5.82
CA SER A 115 -3.60 -5.24 6.11
C SER A 115 -4.18 -5.53 7.49
N LEU A 116 -4.00 -4.61 8.46
CA LEU A 116 -4.49 -4.82 9.82
C LEU A 116 -5.99 -4.51 9.91
N SER A 117 -6.71 -5.25 10.75
CA SER A 117 -8.15 -5.06 10.95
C SER A 117 -8.46 -3.70 11.56
N VAL A 118 -9.34 -2.97 10.90
CA VAL A 118 -9.89 -1.69 11.36
C VAL A 118 -10.77 -1.93 12.60
N ASP A 119 -11.55 -3.01 12.62
CA ASP A 119 -12.38 -3.36 13.76
C ASP A 119 -11.55 -3.67 15.01
N GLU A 120 -10.44 -4.39 14.82
CA GLU A 120 -9.55 -4.70 15.94
C GLU A 120 -8.85 -3.45 16.49
N MET A 121 -8.57 -2.45 15.66
CA MET A 121 -8.07 -1.14 16.09
C MET A 121 -9.16 -0.32 16.78
N ALA A 122 -10.38 -0.29 16.21
CA ALA A 122 -11.53 0.42 16.75
C ALA A 122 -11.88 -0.02 18.18
N ALA A 123 -11.71 -1.30 18.49
CA ALA A 123 -11.93 -1.85 19.83
C ALA A 123 -11.00 -1.25 20.92
N ALA A 124 -9.98 -0.49 20.53
CA ALA A 124 -9.10 0.20 21.46
C ALA A 124 -9.55 1.63 21.78
N LEU A 125 -10.56 2.16 21.10
CA LEU A 125 -11.04 3.54 21.18
C LEU A 125 -12.30 3.64 22.04
N GLU A 126 -12.52 4.80 22.61
CA GLU A 126 -13.74 5.15 23.35
C GLU A 126 -14.88 5.56 22.39
N ARG A 127 -14.50 6.08 21.20
CA ARG A 127 -15.43 6.55 20.15
C ARG A 127 -15.19 5.80 18.84
N PRO A 128 -15.38 4.47 18.80
CA PRO A 128 -15.10 3.65 17.63
C PRO A 128 -15.97 4.00 16.42
N GLU A 129 -17.12 4.68 16.62
CA GLU A 129 -17.98 5.20 15.55
C GLU A 129 -17.32 6.31 14.74
N ARG A 130 -16.34 7.03 15.33
CA ARG A 130 -15.56 8.09 14.70
C ARG A 130 -14.25 7.58 14.07
N PHE A 131 -14.11 6.28 13.90
CA PHE A 131 -12.91 5.66 13.35
C PHE A 131 -13.20 4.90 12.06
N ALA A 132 -12.30 5.04 11.06
CA ALA A 132 -12.38 4.32 9.78
C ALA A 132 -10.98 4.04 9.22
N GLY A 133 -10.88 3.18 8.23
CA GLY A 133 -9.69 3.08 7.39
C GLY A 133 -9.71 4.14 6.27
N MET A 134 -8.54 4.70 5.97
CA MET A 134 -8.30 5.55 4.80
C MET A 134 -7.00 5.10 4.12
N HIS A 135 -7.10 4.02 3.36
CA HIS A 135 -5.96 3.35 2.77
C HIS A 135 -5.54 4.00 1.46
N PHE A 136 -4.38 4.65 1.49
CA PHE A 136 -3.73 5.23 0.32
C PHE A 136 -2.75 4.24 -0.31
N PHE A 137 -2.56 4.36 -1.62
CA PHE A 137 -1.59 3.57 -2.36
C PHE A 137 -0.31 4.35 -2.64
N ASN A 138 0.83 3.67 -2.56
CA ASN A 138 2.15 4.28 -2.82
C ASN A 138 2.47 4.30 -4.32
N PRO A 139 2.96 5.41 -4.88
CA PRO A 139 3.19 6.72 -4.23
C PRO A 139 1.90 7.56 -4.17
N VAL A 140 1.62 8.12 -2.98
CA VAL A 140 0.33 8.80 -2.67
C VAL A 140 -0.05 9.87 -3.69
N HIS A 141 0.91 10.66 -4.18
CA HIS A 141 0.66 11.75 -5.13
C HIS A 141 0.30 11.29 -6.55
N ARG A 142 0.50 10.00 -6.89
CA ARG A 142 0.22 9.46 -8.23
C ARG A 142 -0.98 8.53 -8.25
N MET A 143 -1.17 7.77 -7.19
CA MET A 143 -2.24 6.77 -7.12
C MET A 143 -3.58 7.47 -6.90
N PRO A 144 -4.55 7.30 -7.82
CA PRO A 144 -5.82 8.02 -7.73
C PRO A 144 -6.78 7.41 -6.69
N LEU A 145 -6.68 6.11 -6.42
CA LEU A 145 -7.60 5.38 -5.57
C LEU A 145 -7.30 5.57 -4.08
N VAL A 146 -8.35 5.65 -3.27
CA VAL A 146 -8.32 5.52 -1.81
C VAL A 146 -9.42 4.56 -1.39
N GLU A 147 -9.10 3.57 -0.59
CA GLU A 147 -10.11 2.71 0.04
C GLU A 147 -10.53 3.32 1.37
N VAL A 148 -11.83 3.57 1.50
CA VAL A 148 -12.46 3.98 2.75
C VAL A 148 -12.99 2.72 3.42
N VAL A 149 -12.31 2.26 4.46
CA VAL A 149 -12.65 0.99 5.11
C VAL A 149 -13.60 1.24 6.26
N LYS A 150 -14.83 0.77 6.10
CA LYS A 150 -15.86 0.83 7.13
C LYS A 150 -15.73 -0.36 8.06
N GLY A 151 -15.40 -0.11 9.32
CA GLY A 151 -15.50 -1.07 10.39
C GLY A 151 -16.94 -1.29 10.85
N ALA A 152 -17.14 -2.31 11.69
CA ALA A 152 -18.46 -2.66 12.21
C ALA A 152 -19.08 -1.54 13.06
N ALA A 153 -18.25 -0.82 13.82
CA ALA A 153 -18.68 0.29 14.68
C ALA A 153 -18.73 1.64 13.95
N THR A 154 -18.06 1.78 12.78
CA THR A 154 -17.94 3.05 12.05
C THR A 154 -19.33 3.57 11.63
N ASP A 155 -19.67 4.79 12.00
CA ASP A 155 -20.93 5.43 11.60
C ASP A 155 -20.93 5.91 10.14
N ALA A 156 -22.10 6.30 9.65
CA ALA A 156 -22.27 6.75 8.28
C ALA A 156 -21.60 8.12 8.04
N ASP A 157 -21.66 9.01 9.02
CA ASP A 157 -21.09 10.37 8.92
C ASP A 157 -19.56 10.32 8.86
N THR A 158 -18.96 9.40 9.58
CA THR A 158 -17.50 9.13 9.52
C THR A 158 -17.07 8.63 8.15
N VAL A 159 -17.81 7.67 7.58
CA VAL A 159 -17.54 7.16 6.22
C VAL A 159 -17.67 8.30 5.20
N GLU A 160 -18.73 9.10 5.29
CA GLU A 160 -18.96 10.24 4.39
C GLU A 160 -17.86 11.29 4.53
N THR A 161 -17.45 11.62 5.76
CA THR A 161 -16.36 12.58 6.04
C THR A 161 -15.04 12.13 5.42
N VAL A 162 -14.67 10.86 5.60
CA VAL A 162 -13.43 10.30 5.04
C VAL A 162 -13.49 10.24 3.51
N ALA A 163 -14.63 9.83 2.95
CA ALA A 163 -14.84 9.80 1.50
C ALA A 163 -14.79 11.21 0.89
N ALA A 164 -15.46 12.18 1.52
CA ALA A 164 -15.44 13.58 1.09
C ALA A 164 -14.02 14.18 1.15
N LEU A 165 -13.24 13.85 2.20
CA LEU A 165 -11.84 14.22 2.24
C LEU A 165 -11.06 13.61 1.06
N ALA A 166 -11.23 12.32 0.77
CA ALA A 166 -10.57 11.68 -0.37
C ALA A 166 -10.87 12.39 -1.69
N VAL A 167 -12.14 12.75 -1.95
CA VAL A 167 -12.54 13.55 -3.12
C VAL A 167 -11.86 14.92 -3.12
N ARG A 168 -11.82 15.61 -1.98
CA ARG A 168 -11.15 16.91 -1.83
C ARG A 168 -9.65 16.81 -2.08
N LEU A 169 -9.04 15.66 -1.79
CA LEU A 169 -7.63 15.36 -2.09
C LEU A 169 -7.39 15.00 -3.58
N GLY A 170 -8.42 15.06 -4.42
CA GLY A 170 -8.36 14.67 -5.83
C GLY A 170 -8.25 13.16 -6.03
N LYS A 171 -8.74 12.38 -5.06
CA LYS A 171 -8.78 10.91 -5.10
C LYS A 171 -10.15 10.40 -5.48
N VAL A 172 -10.19 9.14 -5.90
CA VAL A 172 -11.42 8.37 -6.12
C VAL A 172 -11.61 7.45 -4.92
N PRO A 173 -12.55 7.74 -4.00
CA PRO A 173 -12.82 6.86 -2.88
C PRO A 173 -13.65 5.65 -3.30
N VAL A 174 -13.31 4.49 -2.75
CA VAL A 174 -14.14 3.29 -2.78
C VAL A 174 -14.39 2.84 -1.35
N VAL A 175 -15.66 2.78 -0.97
CA VAL A 175 -16.03 2.30 0.37
C VAL A 175 -16.03 0.78 0.37
N THR A 176 -15.30 0.20 1.31
CA THR A 176 -15.21 -1.26 1.50
C THR A 176 -15.43 -1.63 2.96
N ARG A 177 -15.70 -2.91 3.22
CA ARG A 177 -15.76 -3.45 4.58
C ARG A 177 -14.37 -3.78 5.09
N ASP A 178 -14.23 -3.82 6.41
CA ASP A 178 -13.02 -4.39 7.03
C ASP A 178 -12.94 -5.89 6.74
N ALA A 179 -11.94 -6.25 5.95
CA ALA A 179 -11.62 -7.62 5.61
C ALA A 179 -10.15 -7.68 5.17
N PRO A 180 -9.43 -8.79 5.35
CA PRO A 180 -8.04 -8.91 4.92
C PRO A 180 -7.83 -8.54 3.47
N GLY A 181 -6.90 -7.58 3.25
CA GLY A 181 -6.58 -7.05 1.93
C GLY A 181 -7.62 -6.11 1.34
N PHE A 182 -8.65 -5.74 2.10
CA PHE A 182 -9.75 -4.84 1.70
C PHE A 182 -10.33 -5.21 0.33
N LEU A 183 -10.30 -4.33 -0.65
CA LEU A 183 -10.75 -4.61 -2.02
C LEU A 183 -9.57 -4.92 -2.94
N VAL A 184 -8.59 -4.01 -3.05
CA VAL A 184 -7.53 -4.09 -4.06
C VAL A 184 -6.60 -5.26 -3.80
N ASN A 185 -6.08 -5.39 -2.59
CA ASN A 185 -5.16 -6.47 -2.24
C ASN A 185 -5.87 -7.83 -2.28
N ARG A 186 -7.17 -7.87 -1.96
CA ARG A 186 -7.97 -9.08 -2.04
C ARG A 186 -8.20 -9.57 -3.48
N VAL A 187 -8.22 -8.65 -4.46
CA VAL A 187 -8.29 -9.00 -5.89
C VAL A 187 -6.89 -9.30 -6.44
N LEU A 188 -5.92 -8.48 -6.07
CA LEU A 188 -4.56 -8.57 -6.61
C LEU A 188 -3.79 -9.76 -6.04
N GLY A 189 -3.95 -10.06 -4.75
CA GLY A 189 -3.24 -11.16 -4.08
C GLY A 189 -3.39 -12.50 -4.78
N PRO A 190 -4.64 -12.99 -5.05
CA PRO A 190 -4.86 -14.19 -5.84
C PRO A 190 -4.18 -14.16 -7.21
N CYS A 191 -4.24 -13.03 -7.91
CA CYS A 191 -3.61 -12.91 -9.22
C CYS A 191 -2.08 -13.05 -9.17
N LEU A 192 -1.45 -12.48 -8.13
CA LEU A 192 -0.01 -12.63 -7.91
C LEU A 192 0.34 -14.05 -7.47
N ASN A 193 -0.51 -14.68 -6.68
CA ASN A 193 -0.34 -16.05 -6.24
C ASN A 193 -0.43 -17.04 -7.42
N GLU A 194 -1.41 -16.86 -8.32
CA GLU A 194 -1.52 -17.63 -9.56
C GLU A 194 -0.26 -17.49 -10.45
N ALA A 195 0.30 -16.29 -10.54
CA ALA A 195 1.58 -16.14 -11.22
C ALA A 195 2.70 -16.97 -10.56
N GLY A 196 2.69 -17.08 -9.22
CA GLY A 196 3.59 -17.96 -8.47
C GLY A 196 3.35 -19.44 -8.75
N HIS A 197 2.09 -19.88 -8.90
CA HIS A 197 1.77 -21.25 -9.31
C HIS A 197 2.29 -21.56 -10.72
N LEU A 198 2.12 -20.64 -11.67
CA LEU A 198 2.70 -20.78 -13.01
C LEU A 198 4.22 -20.99 -12.98
N LEU A 199 4.95 -20.26 -12.08
CA LEU A 199 6.37 -20.52 -11.88
C LEU A 199 6.66 -21.92 -11.35
N SER A 200 5.86 -22.39 -10.39
CA SER A 200 5.98 -23.73 -9.81
C SER A 200 5.72 -24.83 -10.87
N GLU A 201 4.85 -24.57 -11.83
CA GLU A 201 4.53 -25.42 -12.98
C GLU A 201 5.61 -25.40 -14.08
N GLY A 202 6.61 -24.53 -13.98
CA GLY A 202 7.70 -24.46 -14.93
C GLY A 202 7.58 -23.35 -15.99
N TRP A 203 6.65 -22.42 -15.87
CA TRP A 203 6.58 -21.27 -16.79
C TRP A 203 7.72 -20.28 -16.58
N ASP A 204 8.15 -19.65 -17.68
CA ASP A 204 9.17 -18.59 -17.64
C ASP A 204 8.56 -17.28 -17.10
N ALA A 205 9.21 -16.67 -16.09
CA ALA A 205 8.73 -15.46 -15.45
C ALA A 205 8.60 -14.28 -16.41
N LEU A 206 9.57 -14.10 -17.34
CA LEU A 206 9.48 -13.04 -18.34
C LEU A 206 8.31 -13.26 -19.30
N ALA A 207 8.01 -14.53 -19.61
CA ALA A 207 6.88 -14.86 -20.47
C ALA A 207 5.55 -14.52 -19.79
N VAL A 208 5.42 -14.83 -18.50
CA VAL A 208 4.24 -14.47 -17.70
C VAL A 208 4.10 -12.95 -17.58
N ASP A 209 5.18 -12.23 -17.27
CA ASP A 209 5.18 -10.75 -17.21
C ASP A 209 4.77 -10.12 -18.55
N ARG A 210 5.27 -10.65 -19.67
CA ARG A 210 4.87 -10.19 -21.02
C ARG A 210 3.41 -10.48 -21.31
N ALA A 211 2.89 -11.65 -20.90
CA ALA A 211 1.50 -12.02 -21.10
C ALA A 211 0.55 -11.07 -20.35
N TRP A 212 0.84 -10.72 -19.09
CA TRP A 212 0.09 -9.74 -18.33
C TRP A 212 0.06 -8.37 -19.00
N LYS A 213 1.21 -7.91 -19.48
CA LYS A 213 1.28 -6.63 -20.21
C LYS A 213 0.49 -6.65 -21.51
N ARG A 214 0.51 -7.77 -22.26
CA ARG A 214 -0.32 -7.93 -23.48
C ARG A 214 -1.82 -7.95 -23.16
N PHE A 215 -2.20 -8.46 -21.99
CA PHE A 215 -3.58 -8.44 -21.52
C PHE A 215 -4.06 -7.02 -21.16
N GLY A 216 -3.16 -6.06 -20.94
CA GLY A 216 -3.48 -4.68 -20.63
C GLY A 216 -3.04 -4.20 -19.24
N MET A 217 -2.37 -5.05 -18.47
CA MET A 217 -1.82 -4.63 -17.18
C MET A 217 -0.61 -3.70 -17.39
N PRO A 218 -0.45 -2.67 -16.53
CA PRO A 218 0.64 -1.70 -16.69
C PRO A 218 2.04 -2.30 -16.49
N MET A 219 2.13 -3.39 -15.72
CA MET A 219 3.36 -4.16 -15.50
C MET A 219 3.04 -5.63 -15.28
N GLY A 220 4.04 -6.49 -15.41
CA GLY A 220 3.91 -7.91 -15.12
C GLY A 220 3.85 -8.20 -13.61
N PRO A 221 3.35 -9.38 -13.21
CA PRO A 221 3.15 -9.74 -11.80
C PRO A 221 4.46 -9.81 -11.01
N PHE A 222 5.53 -10.33 -11.59
CA PHE A 222 6.81 -10.47 -10.90
C PHE A 222 7.52 -9.14 -10.74
N ARG A 223 7.39 -8.24 -11.72
CA ARG A 223 7.84 -6.88 -11.57
C ARG A 223 7.05 -6.13 -10.49
N LEU A 224 5.73 -6.37 -10.40
CA LEU A 224 4.90 -5.78 -9.36
C LEU A 224 5.29 -6.29 -7.97
N ILE A 225 5.59 -7.59 -7.83
CA ILE A 225 6.11 -8.17 -6.59
C ILE A 225 7.41 -7.47 -6.15
N ASP A 226 8.33 -7.21 -7.08
CA ASP A 226 9.55 -6.47 -6.78
C ASP A 226 9.29 -5.03 -6.30
N GLU A 227 8.32 -4.34 -6.91
CA GLU A 227 7.94 -2.97 -6.53
C GLU A 227 7.28 -2.91 -5.15
N ILE A 228 6.41 -3.87 -4.82
CA ILE A 228 5.75 -4.00 -3.51
C ILE A 228 6.79 -4.32 -2.43
N GLY A 229 7.73 -5.18 -2.75
CA GLY A 229 8.67 -5.82 -1.85
C GLY A 229 8.24 -7.24 -1.49
N ILE A 230 9.17 -8.17 -1.63
CA ILE A 230 8.90 -9.61 -1.46
C ILE A 230 8.48 -9.95 -0.03
N ASP A 231 9.06 -9.29 0.96
CA ASP A 231 8.69 -9.42 2.36
C ASP A 231 7.27 -8.93 2.65
N VAL A 232 6.89 -7.78 2.10
CA VAL A 232 5.53 -7.21 2.25
C VAL A 232 4.50 -8.13 1.63
N MET A 233 4.79 -8.64 0.42
CA MET A 233 3.91 -9.57 -0.26
C MET A 233 3.76 -10.90 0.49
N SER A 234 4.85 -11.44 1.05
CA SER A 234 4.82 -12.68 1.84
C SER A 234 3.92 -12.54 3.06
N HIS A 235 4.09 -11.49 3.86
CA HIS A 235 3.25 -11.24 5.04
C HIS A 235 1.76 -11.06 4.67
N ALA A 236 1.47 -10.35 3.58
CA ALA A 236 0.10 -10.20 3.11
C ALA A 236 -0.50 -11.54 2.65
N GLY A 237 0.28 -12.37 1.96
CA GLY A 237 -0.12 -13.71 1.53
C GLY A 237 -0.42 -14.64 2.72
N GLU A 238 0.42 -14.62 3.75
CA GLU A 238 0.20 -15.39 4.99
C GLU A 238 -1.09 -14.97 5.71
N ALA A 239 -1.33 -13.66 5.84
CA ALA A 239 -2.56 -13.14 6.45
C ALA A 239 -3.81 -13.58 5.66
N MET A 240 -3.75 -13.54 4.33
CA MET A 240 -4.83 -14.02 3.48
C MET A 240 -5.05 -15.53 3.60
N ALA A 241 -3.96 -16.32 3.65
CA ALA A 241 -4.06 -17.77 3.82
C ALA A 241 -4.67 -18.15 5.18
N GLN A 242 -4.32 -17.44 6.25
CA GLN A 242 -4.93 -17.64 7.58
C GLN A 242 -6.44 -17.37 7.56
N GLN A 243 -6.89 -16.36 6.84
CA GLN A 243 -8.31 -15.98 6.77
C GLN A 243 -9.11 -16.84 5.79
N PHE A 244 -8.56 -17.18 4.62
CA PHE A 244 -9.28 -17.80 3.51
C PHE A 244 -8.91 -19.27 3.27
N GLY A 245 -8.02 -19.82 4.09
CA GLY A 245 -7.60 -21.23 4.04
C GLY A 245 -6.87 -21.61 2.74
N GLU A 246 -7.04 -22.86 2.31
CA GLU A 246 -6.34 -23.44 1.15
C GLU A 246 -6.54 -22.65 -0.15
N ARG A 247 -7.67 -22.00 -0.30
CA ARG A 247 -7.96 -21.15 -1.48
C ARG A 247 -6.91 -20.06 -1.70
N MET A 248 -6.24 -19.62 -0.64
CA MET A 248 -5.24 -18.55 -0.65
C MET A 248 -3.86 -19.06 -0.22
N ALA A 249 -3.65 -20.40 -0.22
CA ALA A 249 -2.36 -20.98 0.09
C ALA A 249 -1.27 -20.42 -0.84
N PRO A 250 -0.16 -19.88 -0.29
CA PRO A 250 0.90 -19.31 -1.10
C PRO A 250 1.55 -20.34 -2.02
N ALA A 251 1.78 -19.97 -3.28
CA ALA A 251 2.50 -20.80 -4.24
C ALA A 251 3.92 -21.12 -3.73
N ALA A 252 4.35 -22.37 -3.90
CA ALA A 252 5.64 -22.84 -3.40
C ALA A 252 6.83 -22.00 -3.91
N ALA A 253 6.78 -21.53 -5.16
CA ALA A 253 7.78 -20.62 -5.72
C ALA A 253 7.87 -19.28 -4.96
N LEU A 254 6.73 -18.71 -4.56
CA LEU A 254 6.70 -17.45 -3.81
C LEU A 254 7.17 -17.64 -2.36
N VAL A 255 6.85 -18.77 -1.73
CA VAL A 255 7.38 -19.13 -0.41
C VAL A 255 8.90 -19.25 -0.46
N ALA A 256 9.43 -19.98 -1.47
CA ALA A 256 10.88 -20.11 -1.66
C ALA A 256 11.56 -18.76 -1.93
N LEU A 257 10.90 -17.88 -2.68
CA LEU A 257 11.38 -16.51 -2.94
C LEU A 257 11.45 -15.69 -1.65
N ALA A 258 10.45 -15.78 -0.79
CA ALA A 258 10.40 -15.01 0.46
C ALA A 258 11.60 -15.30 1.39
N ILE A 259 12.09 -16.55 1.40
CA ILE A 259 13.24 -16.96 2.22
C ILE A 259 14.58 -16.85 1.48
N SER A 260 14.59 -16.45 0.21
CA SER A 260 15.80 -16.39 -0.63
C SER A 260 16.72 -15.21 -0.34
N GLY A 261 16.33 -14.30 0.54
CA GLY A 261 17.08 -13.09 0.84
C GLY A 261 16.98 -12.00 -0.26
N ARG A 262 15.99 -12.09 -1.16
CA ARG A 262 15.71 -11.10 -2.19
C ARG A 262 14.64 -10.12 -1.69
N PRO A 263 14.97 -8.84 -1.40
CA PRO A 263 13.99 -7.88 -0.87
C PRO A 263 13.15 -7.19 -1.95
N GLY A 264 13.41 -7.46 -3.25
CA GLY A 264 12.82 -6.74 -4.36
C GLY A 264 13.58 -5.46 -4.71
N ARG A 265 12.89 -4.50 -5.32
CA ARG A 265 13.48 -3.24 -5.79
C ARG A 265 14.16 -2.44 -4.68
N LYS A 266 13.60 -2.41 -3.46
CA LYS A 266 14.16 -1.67 -2.32
C LYS A 266 15.58 -2.14 -1.91
N GLY A 267 15.91 -3.42 -2.18
CA GLY A 267 17.24 -3.98 -1.95
C GLY A 267 18.02 -4.25 -3.24
N ASN A 268 17.60 -3.69 -4.35
CA ASN A 268 18.23 -3.82 -5.67
C ASN A 268 18.25 -5.25 -6.24
N LYS A 269 17.61 -6.23 -5.63
CA LYS A 269 17.59 -7.63 -6.05
C LYS A 269 16.22 -8.27 -5.80
N GLY A 270 15.50 -8.60 -6.86
CA GLY A 270 14.24 -9.31 -6.87
C GLY A 270 14.19 -10.30 -8.03
N PHE A 271 13.08 -10.38 -8.75
CA PHE A 271 13.03 -11.00 -10.08
C PHE A 271 13.88 -10.23 -11.08
N TYR A 272 14.01 -8.93 -10.84
CA TYR A 272 14.83 -8.03 -11.63
C TYR A 272 15.99 -7.49 -10.80
N ARG A 273 17.04 -7.06 -11.49
CA ARG A 273 18.16 -6.33 -10.89
C ARG A 273 17.90 -4.83 -11.01
N TYR A 274 18.28 -4.09 -9.98
CA TYR A 274 18.14 -2.63 -9.93
C TYR A 274 19.48 -2.00 -9.56
N GLU A 275 19.72 -0.79 -10.03
CA GLU A 275 20.88 0.03 -9.68
C GLU A 275 20.49 1.50 -9.70
N GLY A 276 20.73 2.21 -8.62
CA GLY A 276 20.30 3.59 -8.49
C GLY A 276 18.79 3.78 -8.70
N GLY A 277 17.97 2.79 -8.29
CA GLY A 277 16.52 2.79 -8.48
C GLY A 277 16.05 2.49 -9.91
N ARG A 278 16.97 2.19 -10.86
CA ARG A 278 16.65 1.84 -12.25
C ARG A 278 16.78 0.34 -12.47
N GLU A 279 15.80 -0.24 -13.15
CA GLU A 279 15.83 -1.64 -13.58
C GLU A 279 16.95 -1.87 -14.60
N LYS A 280 17.69 -2.96 -14.42
CA LYS A 280 18.80 -3.41 -15.28
C LYS A 280 18.50 -4.67 -16.07
N GLY A 281 17.32 -5.24 -15.87
CA GLY A 281 16.86 -6.45 -16.54
C GLY A 281 16.59 -7.61 -15.58
N PHE A 282 16.03 -8.66 -16.13
CA PHE A 282 15.66 -9.86 -15.40
C PHE A 282 16.89 -10.59 -14.84
N ASP A 283 16.79 -11.06 -13.61
CA ASP A 283 17.87 -11.80 -12.95
C ASP A 283 17.61 -13.31 -12.99
N GLN A 284 18.25 -13.99 -13.92
CA GLN A 284 18.11 -15.45 -14.10
C GLN A 284 18.46 -16.26 -12.84
N THR A 285 19.28 -15.70 -11.93
CA THR A 285 19.64 -16.40 -10.67
C THR A 285 18.43 -16.58 -9.73
N VAL A 286 17.32 -15.88 -9.98
CA VAL A 286 16.09 -16.01 -9.19
C VAL A 286 15.57 -17.44 -9.17
N TYR A 287 15.68 -18.17 -10.29
CA TYR A 287 15.22 -19.56 -10.36
C TYR A 287 16.03 -20.48 -9.44
N ALA A 288 17.35 -20.32 -9.42
CA ALA A 288 18.21 -21.09 -8.52
C ALA A 288 17.92 -20.76 -7.05
N ASP A 289 17.74 -19.49 -6.73
CA ASP A 289 17.42 -19.04 -5.36
C ASP A 289 16.04 -19.56 -4.90
N MET A 290 15.08 -19.75 -5.79
CA MET A 290 13.80 -20.41 -5.53
C MET A 290 13.87 -21.94 -5.59
N LYS A 291 15.06 -22.52 -5.84
CA LYS A 291 15.26 -23.98 -6.04
C LYS A 291 14.41 -24.56 -7.20
N LEU A 292 14.13 -23.75 -8.20
CA LEU A 292 13.40 -24.16 -9.39
C LEU A 292 14.41 -24.62 -10.46
N SER A 293 14.40 -25.90 -10.79
CA SER A 293 15.28 -26.53 -11.79
C SER A 293 14.52 -26.80 -13.10
N GLY A 294 15.28 -27.05 -14.18
CA GLY A 294 14.73 -27.44 -15.48
C GLY A 294 14.53 -26.28 -16.48
N THR A 295 14.17 -26.65 -17.70
CA THR A 295 13.86 -25.71 -18.79
C THR A 295 12.50 -25.07 -18.54
N ARG A 296 12.40 -23.76 -18.76
CA ARG A 296 11.17 -22.99 -18.58
C ARG A 296 10.36 -22.96 -19.87
N SER A 297 9.06 -23.20 -19.74
CA SER A 297 8.12 -23.12 -20.85
C SER A 297 7.77 -21.67 -21.19
N THR A 298 7.59 -21.40 -22.49
CA THR A 298 7.05 -20.11 -22.96
C THR A 298 5.80 -20.37 -23.82
N PRO A 299 4.86 -19.42 -23.92
CA PRO A 299 3.62 -19.58 -24.67
C PRO A 299 3.81 -19.91 -26.16
N ASP A 300 4.96 -19.55 -26.71
CA ASP A 300 5.28 -19.68 -28.13
C ASP A 300 5.95 -21.03 -28.46
N GLN A 301 6.16 -21.92 -27.47
CA GLN A 301 6.73 -23.26 -27.70
C GLN A 301 5.63 -24.28 -28.01
N PRO A 302 5.88 -25.24 -28.94
CA PRO A 302 4.97 -26.37 -29.19
C PRO A 302 4.74 -27.16 -27.89
N GLY A 303 3.50 -27.23 -27.42
CA GLY A 303 3.12 -27.86 -26.14
C GLY A 303 2.83 -26.89 -25.01
N GLY A 304 3.18 -25.61 -25.16
CA GLY A 304 2.74 -24.53 -24.27
C GLY A 304 1.27 -24.20 -24.51
N GLY A 305 0.35 -24.99 -23.93
CA GLY A 305 -1.05 -24.61 -23.86
C GLY A 305 -1.15 -23.22 -23.24
N GLY A 306 -1.90 -22.34 -23.89
CA GLY A 306 -1.90 -20.91 -23.54
C GLY A 306 -2.06 -20.67 -22.03
N ILE A 307 -1.30 -19.74 -21.50
CA ILE A 307 -1.33 -19.26 -20.11
C ILE A 307 -2.77 -18.94 -19.62
N TRP A 308 -3.71 -18.81 -20.54
CA TRP A 308 -5.12 -18.49 -20.34
C TRP A 308 -6.06 -19.71 -20.33
N LYS A 309 -5.55 -20.93 -20.40
CA LYS A 309 -6.33 -22.11 -20.05
C LYS A 309 -6.35 -22.31 -18.53
N ALA A 310 -6.83 -21.29 -17.82
CA ALA A 310 -7.33 -21.52 -16.49
C ALA A 310 -8.49 -22.50 -16.60
N GLY A 311 -8.34 -23.66 -15.99
CA GLY A 311 -9.45 -24.56 -15.75
C GLY A 311 -10.58 -23.82 -15.02
N PRO A 312 -11.83 -24.28 -15.08
CA PRO A 312 -12.92 -23.62 -14.39
C PRO A 312 -12.56 -23.47 -12.91
N ILE A 313 -12.75 -22.27 -12.38
CA ILE A 313 -12.69 -22.01 -10.95
C ILE A 313 -13.72 -22.96 -10.34
N SER A 314 -13.24 -24.08 -9.80
CA SER A 314 -14.09 -25.05 -9.11
C SER A 314 -14.55 -24.39 -7.81
N GLY A 315 -15.78 -23.96 -7.77
CA GLY A 315 -16.37 -23.40 -6.57
C GLY A 315 -17.43 -22.34 -6.81
N SER A 316 -18.45 -22.73 -7.55
CA SER A 316 -19.76 -22.09 -7.45
C SER A 316 -20.79 -23.19 -7.16
N GLU A 317 -21.07 -23.42 -5.90
CA GLU A 317 -22.40 -23.83 -5.50
C GLU A 317 -22.87 -22.89 -4.38
N PRO A 318 -24.21 -22.64 -4.31
CA PRO A 318 -24.85 -21.44 -3.77
C PRO A 318 -24.70 -21.23 -2.27
#